data_3541151247a7a230166480dc1d4cde60
#
_entry.id   3541151247a7a230166480dc1d4cde60
#
_cell.length_a   1.000
_cell.length_b   1.000
_cell.length_c   1.000
_cell.angle_alpha   90.00
_cell.angle_beta   90.00
_cell.angle_gamma   90.00
#
_symmetry.space_group_name_H-M   'P 1'
#
loop_
_entity.id
_entity.type
_entity.pdbx_description
1 polymer ?
#
loop_
_entity_poly.entity_id
_entity_poly.type
_entity_poly.pdbx_seq_one_letter_code
_entity_poly.pdbx_strand_id
1 'polypeptide(L)'
;MGLLDENRLFPIESSARILARALYDTVKDAPIVSPHGHTDPRWFALNEAFPDPAQLFVTPDHYVFRMLHSQGIALEDLGVPRADGGAVETDGRKIWRRFAEHYHLFRATPSRMWLDHAFETVFGLTERLSAANADACYDHIADCLTQESFRPRALFERFNIEVIATTEGPLDDLKWHRMIRESGWSGRVITAYRPDAVTDPDFEGFIQNVERFCDLAGQSSSSFQGYLDAHRNRRAYFKSFGATSTDHGHPSARTENLSAEATETLYARVMSGKASTEERDQFRGQMLTEMAKLSVEDGLVMQIHPGSRRNHSPHVFRQFGRDKGFDIPGRTDYVTALQPMLEAVGHETGLTIILFTLDETTYARELAPLAGVYPCLKLGPAWWFYDSPEGMYCYREAT
;
A
#
# COMPACT_ATOMS: atom_id res chain seq x y z
N MET A 1 -19.03 4.78 -29.49
CA MET A 1 -18.73 3.66 -28.58
C MET A 1 -17.76 4.24 -27.55
N GLY A 2 -18.00 4.06 -26.26
CA GLY A 2 -17.03 4.48 -25.23
C GLY A 2 -15.72 3.68 -25.29
N LEU A 3 -14.74 4.08 -24.51
CA LEU A 3 -13.46 3.36 -24.35
C LEU A 3 -13.66 2.00 -23.71
N LEU A 4 -14.66 1.89 -22.84
CA LEU A 4 -14.93 0.74 -21.99
C LEU A 4 -16.07 -0.10 -22.54
N ASP A 5 -15.85 -1.41 -22.61
CA ASP A 5 -16.94 -2.36 -22.79
C ASP A 5 -17.66 -2.57 -21.46
N GLU A 6 -18.97 -2.44 -21.43
CA GLU A 6 -19.78 -2.61 -20.22
C GLU A 6 -19.66 -4.01 -19.61
N ASN A 7 -19.33 -5.02 -20.44
CA ASN A 7 -19.19 -6.40 -20.00
C ASN A 7 -17.75 -6.81 -19.69
N ARG A 8 -16.78 -5.90 -19.77
CA ARG A 8 -15.33 -6.20 -19.67
C ARG A 8 -14.92 -7.03 -18.45
N LEU A 9 -15.67 -6.94 -17.36
CA LEU A 9 -15.42 -7.66 -16.10
C LEU A 9 -16.49 -8.72 -15.79
N PHE A 10 -17.44 -8.94 -16.71
CA PHE A 10 -18.48 -9.94 -16.55
C PHE A 10 -18.18 -11.21 -17.34
N PRO A 11 -18.76 -12.37 -16.92
CA PRO A 11 -18.62 -13.62 -17.68
C PRO A 11 -19.09 -13.48 -19.13
N ILE A 12 -18.39 -14.18 -20.05
CA ILE A 12 -18.77 -14.21 -21.47
C ILE A 12 -20.08 -14.99 -21.67
N GLU A 13 -20.29 -16.03 -20.86
CA GLU A 13 -21.49 -16.86 -20.93
C GLU A 13 -22.73 -16.05 -20.51
N SER A 14 -23.80 -16.08 -21.30
CA SER A 14 -24.94 -15.18 -21.15
C SER A 14 -25.73 -15.38 -19.84
N SER A 15 -25.96 -16.62 -19.40
CA SER A 15 -26.72 -16.89 -18.18
C SER A 15 -25.95 -16.45 -16.93
N ALA A 16 -24.63 -16.73 -16.89
CA ALA A 16 -23.75 -16.29 -15.83
C ALA A 16 -23.64 -14.75 -15.79
N ARG A 17 -23.58 -14.12 -16.97
CA ARG A 17 -23.52 -12.64 -17.06
C ARG A 17 -24.78 -11.96 -16.56
N ILE A 18 -25.96 -12.50 -16.89
CA ILE A 18 -27.25 -11.98 -16.39
C ILE A 18 -27.29 -12.03 -14.87
N LEU A 19 -26.90 -13.16 -14.28
CA LEU A 19 -26.85 -13.30 -12.83
C LEU A 19 -25.82 -12.37 -12.18
N ALA A 20 -24.61 -12.31 -12.75
CA ALA A 20 -23.53 -11.45 -12.26
C ALA A 20 -23.93 -9.96 -12.29
N ARG A 21 -24.62 -9.50 -13.37
CA ARG A 21 -25.13 -8.14 -13.43
C ARG A 21 -26.22 -7.89 -12.38
N ALA A 22 -27.14 -8.81 -12.20
CA ALA A 22 -28.19 -8.67 -11.20
C ALA A 22 -27.59 -8.57 -9.75
N LEU A 23 -26.54 -9.34 -9.47
CA LEU A 23 -25.81 -9.23 -8.20
C LEU A 23 -25.05 -7.90 -8.09
N TYR A 24 -24.35 -7.49 -9.14
CA TYR A 24 -23.61 -6.22 -9.15
C TYR A 24 -24.53 -5.01 -8.97
N ASP A 25 -25.73 -5.04 -9.56
CA ASP A 25 -26.71 -3.96 -9.44
C ASP A 25 -27.16 -3.73 -7.98
N THR A 26 -27.00 -4.71 -7.09
CA THR A 26 -27.31 -4.55 -5.65
C THR A 26 -26.21 -3.83 -4.88
N VAL A 27 -24.98 -3.73 -5.41
CA VAL A 27 -23.82 -3.18 -4.69
C VAL A 27 -23.11 -2.04 -5.43
N LYS A 28 -23.41 -1.81 -6.71
CA LYS A 28 -22.67 -0.82 -7.54
C LYS A 28 -22.69 0.60 -7.00
N ASP A 29 -23.75 0.96 -6.26
CA ASP A 29 -23.96 2.29 -5.69
C ASP A 29 -23.64 2.32 -4.17
N ALA A 30 -23.12 1.22 -3.62
CA ALA A 30 -22.70 1.18 -2.22
C ALA A 30 -21.48 2.11 -1.99
N PRO A 31 -21.40 2.76 -0.82
CA PRO A 31 -20.28 3.62 -0.51
C PRO A 31 -18.98 2.83 -0.44
N ILE A 32 -17.88 3.46 -0.86
CA ILE A 32 -16.55 2.83 -0.83
C ILE A 32 -15.96 2.95 0.57
N VAL A 33 -15.70 1.79 1.19
CA VAL A 33 -14.86 1.68 2.38
C VAL A 33 -13.49 1.23 1.96
N SER A 34 -12.48 2.11 2.05
CA SER A 34 -11.10 1.82 1.71
C SER A 34 -10.28 1.59 3.00
N PRO A 35 -10.17 0.35 3.50
CA PRO A 35 -9.57 0.05 4.80
C PRO A 35 -8.04 0.06 4.78
N HIS A 36 -7.43 0.10 3.61
CA HIS A 36 -5.99 0.12 3.39
C HIS A 36 -5.66 0.86 2.10
N GLY A 37 -4.72 1.77 2.15
CA GLY A 37 -4.28 2.53 0.98
C GLY A 37 -3.11 3.46 1.28
N HIS A 38 -2.55 4.02 0.20
CA HIS A 38 -1.38 4.90 0.26
C HIS A 38 -1.66 6.28 -0.35
N THR A 39 -2.94 6.69 -0.32
CA THR A 39 -3.32 8.05 -0.73
C THR A 39 -2.70 9.07 0.21
N ASP A 40 -2.03 10.09 -0.34
CA ASP A 40 -1.41 11.15 0.46
C ASP A 40 -2.49 11.99 1.17
N PRO A 41 -2.56 12.00 2.51
CA PRO A 41 -3.55 12.78 3.26
C PRO A 41 -3.42 14.30 3.03
N ARG A 42 -2.26 14.77 2.59
CA ARG A 42 -2.03 16.16 2.19
C ARG A 42 -3.02 16.63 1.12
N TRP A 43 -3.41 15.77 0.19
CA TRP A 43 -4.38 16.11 -0.84
C TRP A 43 -5.71 16.58 -0.23
N PHE A 44 -6.20 15.85 0.75
CA PHE A 44 -7.46 16.21 1.43
C PHE A 44 -7.27 17.37 2.40
N ALA A 45 -6.11 17.48 3.04
CA ALA A 45 -5.82 18.58 3.97
C ALA A 45 -5.79 19.93 3.27
N LEU A 46 -5.07 20.06 2.16
CA LEU A 46 -4.90 21.29 1.41
C LEU A 46 -6.03 21.53 0.41
N ASN A 47 -6.60 20.47 -0.14
CA ASN A 47 -7.65 20.53 -1.18
C ASN A 47 -7.26 21.38 -2.38
N GLU A 48 -5.98 21.38 -2.74
CA GLU A 48 -5.44 22.08 -3.91
C GLU A 48 -5.75 21.31 -5.19
N ALA A 49 -5.73 22.00 -6.33
CA ALA A 49 -5.81 21.36 -7.63
C ALA A 49 -4.58 20.48 -7.89
N PHE A 50 -4.77 19.37 -8.60
CA PHE A 50 -3.64 18.57 -9.08
C PHE A 50 -2.85 19.36 -10.13
N PRO A 51 -1.51 19.23 -10.17
CA PRO A 51 -0.69 20.12 -10.98
C PRO A 51 -0.91 19.99 -12.49
N ASP A 52 -0.80 18.79 -13.03
CA ASP A 52 -0.99 18.48 -14.46
C ASP A 52 -1.19 16.97 -14.69
N PRO A 53 -1.61 16.54 -15.90
CA PRO A 53 -1.85 15.12 -16.20
C PRO A 53 -0.65 14.21 -16.00
N ALA A 54 0.58 14.66 -16.29
CA ALA A 54 1.78 13.84 -16.14
C ALA A 54 2.14 13.67 -14.67
N GLN A 55 2.01 14.72 -13.87
CA GLN A 55 2.22 14.67 -12.43
C GLN A 55 1.12 13.91 -11.69
N LEU A 56 -0.04 13.73 -12.30
CA LEU A 56 -1.13 12.94 -11.73
C LEU A 56 -1.00 11.44 -12.08
N PHE A 57 -0.68 11.10 -13.34
CA PHE A 57 -0.81 9.73 -13.86
C PHE A 57 0.51 9.03 -14.19
N VAL A 58 1.61 9.76 -14.35
CA VAL A 58 2.86 9.18 -14.88
C VAL A 58 3.98 9.24 -13.87
N THR A 59 4.40 10.44 -13.49
CA THR A 59 5.58 10.65 -12.64
C THR A 59 5.49 9.99 -11.26
N PRO A 60 4.35 10.01 -10.53
CA PRO A 60 4.23 9.38 -9.23
C PRO A 60 3.88 7.90 -9.30
N ASP A 61 3.40 7.40 -10.44
CA ASP A 61 2.88 6.04 -10.56
C ASP A 61 3.98 5.06 -11.00
N HIS A 62 4.46 4.29 -10.03
CA HIS A 62 5.51 3.31 -10.27
C HIS A 62 5.09 2.13 -11.16
N TYR A 63 3.81 1.84 -11.34
CA TYR A 63 3.33 0.86 -12.31
C TYR A 63 3.48 1.40 -13.73
N VAL A 64 3.22 2.70 -13.91
CA VAL A 64 3.33 3.37 -15.21
C VAL A 64 4.78 3.51 -15.62
N PHE A 65 5.60 4.19 -14.82
CA PHE A 65 6.97 4.46 -15.23
C PHE A 65 7.85 3.19 -15.28
N ARG A 66 7.58 2.16 -14.45
CA ARG A 66 8.28 0.88 -14.52
C ARG A 66 8.00 0.14 -15.84
N MET A 67 6.75 0.14 -16.32
CA MET A 67 6.41 -0.45 -17.62
C MET A 67 7.17 0.25 -18.75
N LEU A 68 7.21 1.58 -18.74
CA LEU A 68 7.93 2.37 -19.73
C LEU A 68 9.44 2.10 -19.66
N HIS A 69 9.99 2.05 -18.46
CA HIS A 69 11.40 1.72 -18.22
C HIS A 69 11.78 0.34 -18.77
N SER A 70 10.90 -0.66 -18.65
CA SER A 70 11.13 -2.00 -19.18
C SER A 70 11.30 -2.03 -20.71
N GLN A 71 10.90 -0.97 -21.39
CA GLN A 71 11.03 -0.77 -22.84
C GLN A 71 12.15 0.22 -23.21
N GLY A 72 13.01 0.54 -22.24
CA GLY A 72 14.21 1.36 -22.47
C GLY A 72 14.02 2.85 -22.29
N ILE A 73 12.86 3.32 -21.80
CA ILE A 73 12.65 4.73 -21.47
C ILE A 73 13.32 5.03 -20.13
N ALA A 74 14.17 6.06 -20.10
CA ALA A 74 14.85 6.46 -18.89
C ALA A 74 13.85 7.05 -17.87
N LEU A 75 14.04 6.75 -16.59
CA LEU A 75 13.17 7.27 -15.53
C LEU A 75 13.26 8.78 -15.39
N GLU A 76 14.44 9.35 -15.66
CA GLU A 76 14.67 10.80 -15.72
C GLU A 76 13.77 11.48 -16.75
N ASP A 77 13.56 10.82 -17.89
CA ASP A 77 12.70 11.29 -18.98
C ASP A 77 11.20 11.30 -18.64
N LEU A 78 10.83 10.61 -17.56
CA LEU A 78 9.47 10.53 -17.01
C LEU A 78 9.28 11.42 -15.77
N GLY A 79 10.29 12.25 -15.47
CA GLY A 79 10.26 13.16 -14.33
C GLY A 79 10.47 12.50 -12.98
N VAL A 80 10.90 11.23 -12.94
CA VAL A 80 11.12 10.52 -11.67
C VAL A 80 12.35 11.09 -10.97
N PRO A 81 12.21 11.64 -9.74
CA PRO A 81 13.31 12.28 -9.05
C PRO A 81 14.48 11.34 -8.78
N ARG A 82 15.70 11.83 -9.01
CA ARG A 82 16.94 11.13 -8.70
C ARG A 82 17.32 11.32 -7.23
N ALA A 83 17.92 10.31 -6.63
CA ALA A 83 18.41 10.37 -5.25
C ALA A 83 19.55 11.38 -5.04
N ASP A 84 20.35 11.62 -6.10
CA ASP A 84 21.48 12.57 -6.10
C ASP A 84 21.07 14.02 -6.45
N GLY A 85 19.77 14.28 -6.68
CA GLY A 85 19.27 15.58 -7.12
C GLY A 85 19.61 15.93 -8.57
N GLY A 86 20.07 14.98 -9.37
CA GLY A 86 20.37 15.15 -10.78
C GLY A 86 19.15 15.61 -11.59
N ALA A 87 19.42 16.21 -12.76
CA ALA A 87 18.38 16.75 -13.63
C ALA A 87 17.44 15.66 -14.15
N VAL A 88 16.14 15.99 -14.22
CA VAL A 88 15.08 15.16 -14.79
C VAL A 88 14.19 16.03 -15.69
N GLU A 89 13.40 15.42 -16.55
CA GLU A 89 12.40 16.15 -17.35
C GLU A 89 11.34 16.76 -16.41
N THR A 90 11.06 18.02 -16.60
CA THR A 90 10.06 18.78 -15.81
C THR A 90 8.89 19.29 -16.65
N ASP A 91 8.97 19.15 -17.98
CA ASP A 91 7.87 19.50 -18.87
C ASP A 91 6.83 18.37 -18.88
N GLY A 92 5.74 18.56 -18.15
CA GLY A 92 4.65 17.58 -18.04
C GLY A 92 4.09 17.16 -19.38
N ARG A 93 4.05 18.05 -20.39
CA ARG A 93 3.57 17.72 -21.74
C ARG A 93 4.53 16.78 -22.49
N LYS A 94 5.82 16.94 -22.32
CA LYS A 94 6.79 16.00 -22.90
C LYS A 94 6.72 14.63 -22.25
N ILE A 95 6.59 14.57 -20.92
CA ILE A 95 6.40 13.34 -20.17
C ILE A 95 5.13 12.63 -20.66
N TRP A 96 4.02 13.37 -20.76
CA TRP A 96 2.74 12.85 -21.22
C TRP A 96 2.79 12.30 -22.65
N ARG A 97 3.45 13.01 -23.59
CA ARG A 97 3.62 12.52 -24.97
C ARG A 97 4.36 11.20 -25.01
N ARG A 98 5.45 11.04 -24.24
CA ARG A 98 6.16 9.76 -24.14
C ARG A 98 5.27 8.64 -23.61
N PHE A 99 4.48 8.92 -22.59
CA PHE A 99 3.50 7.98 -22.07
C PHE A 99 2.46 7.60 -23.13
N ALA A 100 1.88 8.58 -23.83
CA ALA A 100 0.87 8.36 -24.86
C ALA A 100 1.39 7.55 -26.06
N GLU A 101 2.61 7.83 -26.52
CA GLU A 101 3.29 7.06 -27.58
C GLU A 101 3.41 5.58 -27.22
N HIS A 102 3.61 5.27 -25.95
CA HIS A 102 3.84 3.94 -25.43
C HIS A 102 2.62 3.35 -24.70
N TYR A 103 1.47 4.01 -24.76
CA TYR A 103 0.27 3.56 -24.05
C TYR A 103 -0.21 2.17 -24.48
N HIS A 104 0.14 1.73 -25.69
CA HIS A 104 -0.14 0.40 -26.20
C HIS A 104 0.54 -0.73 -25.39
N LEU A 105 1.64 -0.46 -24.67
CA LEU A 105 2.36 -1.42 -23.83
C LEU A 105 1.52 -1.89 -22.64
N PHE A 106 0.58 -1.07 -22.20
CA PHE A 106 -0.28 -1.38 -21.05
C PHE A 106 -1.43 -2.35 -21.40
N ARG A 107 -1.55 -2.81 -22.66
CA ARG A 107 -2.58 -3.76 -23.06
C ARG A 107 -2.56 -5.01 -22.18
N ALA A 108 -3.75 -5.44 -21.74
CA ALA A 108 -3.95 -6.59 -20.85
C ALA A 108 -3.30 -6.46 -19.44
N THR A 109 -2.98 -5.25 -19.00
CA THR A 109 -2.52 -4.99 -17.63
C THR A 109 -3.61 -4.35 -16.78
N PRO A 110 -3.55 -4.48 -15.44
CA PRO A 110 -4.43 -3.74 -14.52
C PRO A 110 -4.35 -2.23 -14.75
N SER A 111 -3.13 -1.69 -14.92
CA SER A 111 -2.91 -0.26 -15.15
C SER A 111 -3.70 0.26 -16.35
N ARG A 112 -3.78 -0.54 -17.43
CA ARG A 112 -4.60 -0.18 -18.57
C ARG A 112 -6.08 -0.06 -18.22
N MET A 113 -6.60 -1.02 -17.49
CA MET A 113 -8.00 -1.06 -17.09
C MET A 113 -8.36 0.14 -16.21
N TRP A 114 -7.49 0.48 -15.24
CA TRP A 114 -7.70 1.62 -14.34
C TRP A 114 -7.60 2.96 -15.08
N LEU A 115 -6.59 3.11 -15.93
CA LEU A 115 -6.38 4.34 -16.69
C LEU A 115 -7.52 4.57 -17.70
N ASP A 116 -7.91 3.57 -18.50
CA ASP A 116 -9.04 3.69 -19.43
C ASP A 116 -10.34 4.02 -18.64
N HIS A 117 -10.54 3.44 -17.43
CA HIS A 117 -11.68 3.77 -16.58
C HIS A 117 -11.62 5.23 -16.11
N ALA A 118 -10.49 5.70 -15.60
CA ALA A 118 -10.34 7.08 -15.17
C ALA A 118 -10.52 8.06 -16.34
N PHE A 119 -9.93 7.77 -17.49
CA PHE A 119 -10.04 8.61 -18.68
C PHE A 119 -11.48 8.75 -19.16
N GLU A 120 -12.25 7.68 -19.23
CA GLU A 120 -13.65 7.74 -19.67
C GLU A 120 -14.58 8.27 -18.57
N THR A 121 -14.59 7.65 -17.38
CA THR A 121 -15.64 7.93 -16.37
C THR A 121 -15.37 9.19 -15.55
N VAL A 122 -14.09 9.54 -15.34
CA VAL A 122 -13.73 10.73 -14.55
C VAL A 122 -13.54 11.95 -15.45
N PHE A 123 -12.78 11.79 -16.55
CA PHE A 123 -12.42 12.88 -17.44
C PHE A 123 -13.27 12.98 -18.72
N GLY A 124 -14.11 11.99 -19.03
CA GLY A 124 -15.01 12.02 -20.19
C GLY A 124 -14.30 11.86 -21.53
N LEU A 125 -13.11 11.27 -21.59
CA LEU A 125 -12.44 10.98 -22.85
C LEU A 125 -13.21 9.91 -23.62
N THR A 126 -13.43 10.12 -24.90
CA THR A 126 -14.16 9.20 -25.77
C THR A 126 -13.26 8.39 -26.69
N GLU A 127 -11.99 8.79 -26.80
CA GLU A 127 -10.99 8.13 -27.61
C GLU A 127 -9.83 7.63 -26.75
N ARG A 128 -9.30 6.47 -27.13
CA ARG A 128 -8.18 5.87 -26.42
C ARG A 128 -6.91 6.67 -26.65
N LEU A 129 -6.16 6.89 -25.56
CA LEU A 129 -4.91 7.62 -25.59
C LEU A 129 -3.91 6.96 -26.55
N SER A 130 -3.27 7.79 -27.38
CA SER A 130 -2.28 7.42 -28.39
C SER A 130 -1.38 8.64 -28.70
N ALA A 131 -0.31 8.43 -29.45
CA ALA A 131 0.52 9.53 -29.95
C ALA A 131 -0.28 10.57 -30.74
N ALA A 132 -1.30 10.14 -31.49
CA ALA A 132 -2.06 11.03 -32.37
C ALA A 132 -2.95 12.04 -31.64
N ASN A 133 -3.45 11.69 -30.43
CA ASN A 133 -4.35 12.53 -29.65
C ASN A 133 -3.74 12.97 -28.30
N ALA A 134 -2.43 12.76 -28.10
CA ALA A 134 -1.75 13.01 -26.84
C ALA A 134 -1.97 14.44 -26.30
N ASP A 135 -1.74 15.45 -27.16
CA ASP A 135 -1.89 16.84 -26.77
C ASP A 135 -3.35 17.22 -26.48
N ALA A 136 -4.28 16.77 -27.29
CA ALA A 136 -5.71 17.03 -27.07
C ALA A 136 -6.20 16.41 -25.75
N CYS A 137 -5.76 15.19 -25.43
CA CYS A 137 -6.06 14.55 -24.15
C CYS A 137 -5.42 15.28 -22.98
N TYR A 138 -4.17 15.72 -23.14
CA TYR A 138 -3.48 16.51 -22.11
C TYR A 138 -4.23 17.79 -21.79
N ASP A 139 -4.56 18.58 -22.83
CA ASP A 139 -5.27 19.86 -22.67
C ASP A 139 -6.63 19.65 -21.99
N HIS A 140 -7.39 18.66 -22.45
CA HIS A 140 -8.70 18.36 -21.86
C HIS A 140 -8.61 17.96 -20.38
N ILE A 141 -7.67 17.07 -20.01
CA ILE A 141 -7.48 16.69 -18.61
C ILE A 141 -6.98 17.88 -17.79
N ALA A 142 -6.03 18.65 -18.31
CA ALA A 142 -5.53 19.84 -17.64
C ALA A 142 -6.64 20.87 -17.37
N ASP A 143 -7.52 21.11 -18.33
CA ASP A 143 -8.69 21.98 -18.17
C ASP A 143 -9.65 21.44 -17.09
N CYS A 144 -9.90 20.13 -17.05
CA CYS A 144 -10.67 19.50 -15.98
C CYS A 144 -10.06 19.78 -14.61
N LEU A 145 -8.72 19.60 -14.47
CA LEU A 145 -8.01 19.76 -13.19
C LEU A 145 -8.04 21.20 -12.66
N THR A 146 -8.35 22.20 -13.48
CA THR A 146 -8.55 23.59 -13.01
C THR A 146 -9.87 23.77 -12.26
N GLN A 147 -10.84 22.88 -12.44
CA GLN A 147 -12.19 23.00 -11.90
C GLN A 147 -12.26 22.52 -10.44
N GLU A 148 -13.09 23.15 -9.63
CA GLU A 148 -13.29 22.76 -8.24
C GLU A 148 -13.84 21.33 -8.07
N SER A 149 -14.65 20.88 -9.04
CA SER A 149 -15.20 19.52 -9.07
C SER A 149 -14.16 18.40 -9.23
N PHE A 150 -12.91 18.74 -9.59
CA PHE A 150 -11.79 17.82 -9.68
C PHE A 150 -10.79 17.97 -8.55
N ARG A 151 -11.07 18.78 -7.53
CA ARG A 151 -10.25 18.83 -6.32
C ARG A 151 -10.41 17.55 -5.47
N PRO A 152 -9.44 17.18 -4.66
CA PRO A 152 -9.45 15.92 -3.91
C PRO A 152 -10.71 15.66 -3.09
N ARG A 153 -11.24 16.67 -2.38
CA ARG A 153 -12.47 16.53 -1.57
C ARG A 153 -13.71 16.34 -2.43
N ALA A 154 -13.80 17.06 -3.55
CA ALA A 154 -14.91 16.90 -4.49
C ALA A 154 -14.90 15.52 -5.17
N LEU A 155 -13.71 14.99 -5.49
CA LEU A 155 -13.56 13.63 -6.02
C LEU A 155 -13.90 12.57 -4.97
N PHE A 156 -13.54 12.77 -3.71
CA PHE A 156 -13.93 11.89 -2.59
C PHE A 156 -15.46 11.74 -2.52
N GLU A 157 -16.18 12.86 -2.59
CA GLU A 157 -17.64 12.88 -2.56
C GLU A 157 -18.24 12.29 -3.85
N ARG A 158 -17.70 12.67 -5.01
CA ARG A 158 -18.15 12.16 -6.33
C ARG A 158 -18.01 10.64 -6.44
N PHE A 159 -16.97 10.06 -5.85
CA PHE A 159 -16.73 8.61 -5.85
C PHE A 159 -17.52 7.88 -4.76
N ASN A 160 -18.39 8.55 -4.05
CA ASN A 160 -19.16 7.98 -2.95
C ASN A 160 -18.28 7.26 -1.93
N ILE A 161 -17.18 7.89 -1.52
CA ILE A 161 -16.26 7.31 -0.55
C ILE A 161 -16.80 7.59 0.86
N GLU A 162 -17.00 6.55 1.66
CA GLU A 162 -17.36 6.66 3.06
C GLU A 162 -16.14 6.94 3.94
N VAL A 163 -15.07 6.19 3.71
CA VAL A 163 -13.81 6.32 4.47
C VAL A 163 -12.61 5.87 3.65
N ILE A 164 -11.50 6.60 3.79
CA ILE A 164 -10.18 6.20 3.31
C ILE A 164 -9.24 6.05 4.51
N ALA A 165 -8.58 4.90 4.63
CA ALA A 165 -7.41 4.72 5.49
C ALA A 165 -6.14 4.98 4.68
N THR A 166 -5.35 5.96 5.12
CA THR A 166 -3.99 6.19 4.65
C THR A 166 -3.00 5.37 5.47
N THR A 167 -1.72 5.40 5.15
CA THR A 167 -0.72 4.59 5.86
C THR A 167 0.47 5.47 6.22
N GLU A 168 0.64 5.73 7.52
CA GLU A 168 1.70 6.60 8.03
C GLU A 168 2.69 5.85 8.90
N GLY A 169 3.95 6.30 8.83
CA GLY A 169 5.03 5.78 9.65
C GLY A 169 4.92 6.19 11.13
N PRO A 170 5.61 5.47 12.02
CA PRO A 170 5.47 5.68 13.47
C PRO A 170 5.99 7.02 13.97
N LEU A 171 6.82 7.69 13.16
CA LEU A 171 7.39 9.01 13.45
C LEU A 171 6.55 10.18 12.93
N ASP A 172 5.46 9.90 12.20
CA ASP A 172 4.60 10.94 11.61
C ASP A 172 3.80 11.67 12.73
N ASP A 173 3.76 12.99 12.63
CA ASP A 173 3.02 13.83 13.59
C ASP A 173 1.52 13.95 13.27
N LEU A 174 1.06 13.30 12.19
CA LEU A 174 -0.31 13.29 11.68
C LEU A 174 -0.89 14.71 11.46
N LYS A 175 -0.02 15.65 11.09
CA LYS A 175 -0.43 17.06 10.89
C LYS A 175 -1.52 17.20 9.83
N TRP A 176 -1.46 16.39 8.77
CA TRP A 176 -2.45 16.45 7.69
C TRP A 176 -3.82 15.93 8.14
N HIS A 177 -3.86 14.85 8.92
CA HIS A 177 -5.09 14.36 9.54
C HIS A 177 -5.67 15.37 10.53
N ARG A 178 -4.82 16.06 11.29
CA ARG A 178 -5.25 17.14 12.19
C ARG A 178 -5.89 18.28 11.38
N MET A 179 -5.23 18.73 10.32
CA MET A 179 -5.77 19.78 9.44
C MET A 179 -7.11 19.39 8.80
N ILE A 180 -7.25 18.13 8.34
CA ILE A 180 -8.51 17.61 7.80
C ILE A 180 -9.60 17.72 8.86
N ARG A 181 -9.36 17.23 10.06
CA ARG A 181 -10.33 17.26 11.17
C ARG A 181 -10.72 18.69 11.57
N GLU A 182 -9.76 19.60 11.59
CA GLU A 182 -9.97 21.01 11.94
C GLU A 182 -10.64 21.82 10.83
N SER A 183 -10.62 21.34 9.58
CA SER A 183 -11.19 22.06 8.44
C SER A 183 -12.72 22.11 8.42
N GLY A 184 -13.40 21.29 9.23
CA GLY A 184 -14.86 21.17 9.21
C GLY A 184 -15.42 20.38 8.01
N TRP A 185 -14.57 19.85 7.13
CA TRP A 185 -15.02 18.95 6.06
C TRP A 185 -15.45 17.60 6.63
N SER A 186 -16.56 17.03 6.13
CA SER A 186 -17.18 15.82 6.65
C SER A 186 -16.55 14.51 6.17
N GLY A 187 -15.65 14.55 5.18
CA GLY A 187 -14.99 13.36 4.66
C GLY A 187 -14.11 12.66 5.69
N ARG A 188 -14.22 11.34 5.78
CA ARG A 188 -13.47 10.53 6.75
C ARG A 188 -12.16 10.03 6.14
N VAL A 189 -11.07 10.68 6.51
CA VAL A 189 -9.69 10.22 6.21
C VAL A 189 -9.06 9.81 7.52
N ILE A 190 -8.81 8.51 7.69
CA ILE A 190 -8.19 7.91 8.86
C ILE A 190 -6.80 7.40 8.50
N THR A 191 -6.03 6.95 9.49
CA THR A 191 -4.67 6.44 9.30
C THR A 191 -4.57 4.97 9.67
N ALA A 192 -3.58 4.26 9.13
CA ALA A 192 -3.10 2.97 9.62
C ALA A 192 -1.68 3.14 10.19
N TYR A 193 -1.36 2.42 11.24
CA TYR A 193 -0.05 2.48 11.89
C TYR A 193 0.95 1.53 11.22
N ARG A 194 1.97 2.06 10.53
CA ARG A 194 2.99 1.26 9.84
C ARG A 194 4.37 1.39 10.50
N PRO A 195 4.77 0.45 11.36
CA PRO A 195 5.97 0.56 12.18
C PRO A 195 7.28 0.19 11.46
N ASP A 196 7.29 -0.17 10.19
CA ASP A 196 8.45 -0.75 9.48
C ASP A 196 9.77 0.02 9.73
N ALA A 197 9.72 1.35 9.78
CA ALA A 197 10.91 2.19 9.98
C ALA A 197 11.60 2.00 11.35
N VAL A 198 10.91 1.40 12.31
CA VAL A 198 11.42 1.14 13.66
C VAL A 198 11.37 -0.34 14.05
N THR A 199 10.81 -1.22 13.21
CA THR A 199 10.76 -2.68 13.46
C THR A 199 11.62 -3.49 12.49
N ASP A 200 12.07 -2.88 11.38
CA ASP A 200 12.97 -3.53 10.42
C ASP A 200 14.41 -3.00 10.57
N PRO A 201 15.36 -3.79 11.12
CA PRO A 201 16.74 -3.37 11.29
C PRO A 201 17.50 -3.07 9.98
N ASP A 202 16.97 -3.49 8.83
CA ASP A 202 17.54 -3.16 7.52
C ASP A 202 16.94 -1.87 6.93
N PHE A 203 16.05 -1.21 7.66
CA PHE A 203 15.53 0.10 7.27
C PHE A 203 16.62 1.16 7.43
N GLU A 204 16.74 2.05 6.44
CA GLU A 204 17.71 3.14 6.50
C GLU A 204 17.51 4.02 7.74
N GLY A 205 18.60 4.22 8.52
CA GLY A 205 18.53 5.00 9.74
C GLY A 205 17.79 4.34 10.90
N PHE A 206 17.63 3.00 10.89
CA PHE A 206 16.83 2.27 11.88
C PHE A 206 17.14 2.66 13.33
N ILE A 207 18.42 2.67 13.76
CA ILE A 207 18.79 2.99 15.14
C ILE A 207 18.33 4.41 15.53
N GLN A 208 18.64 5.39 14.67
CA GLN A 208 18.23 6.78 14.87
C GLN A 208 16.70 6.93 14.87
N ASN A 209 16.02 6.16 14.02
CA ASN A 209 14.56 6.12 14.00
C ASN A 209 13.99 5.58 15.32
N VAL A 210 14.56 4.50 15.88
CA VAL A 210 14.13 3.95 17.18
C VAL A 210 14.40 4.94 18.31
N GLU A 211 15.57 5.58 18.36
CA GLU A 211 15.88 6.61 19.35
C GLU A 211 14.87 7.75 19.28
N ARG A 212 14.68 8.36 18.11
CA ARG A 212 13.70 9.42 17.89
C ARG A 212 12.27 8.99 18.20
N PHE A 213 11.91 7.75 17.89
CA PHE A 213 10.61 7.18 18.18
C PHE A 213 10.32 7.09 19.68
N CYS A 214 11.29 6.61 20.45
CA CYS A 214 11.19 6.53 21.90
C CYS A 214 11.13 7.92 22.53
N ASP A 215 11.98 8.85 22.07
CA ASP A 215 11.95 10.25 22.53
C ASP A 215 10.59 10.90 22.27
N LEU A 216 10.03 10.72 21.06
CA LEU A 216 8.72 11.23 20.68
C LEU A 216 7.59 10.68 21.57
N ALA A 217 7.73 9.45 22.04
CA ALA A 217 6.79 8.79 22.93
C ALA A 217 7.07 9.04 24.43
N GLY A 218 8.16 9.77 24.78
CA GLY A 218 8.59 9.99 26.15
C GLY A 218 9.08 8.72 26.86
N GLN A 219 9.68 7.79 26.09
CA GLN A 219 10.14 6.49 26.57
C GLN A 219 11.65 6.31 26.35
N SER A 220 12.24 5.34 27.03
CA SER A 220 13.66 5.02 26.86
C SER A 220 13.89 4.03 25.72
N SER A 221 14.84 4.34 24.84
CA SER A 221 15.34 3.41 23.83
C SER A 221 16.41 2.44 24.34
N SER A 222 16.83 2.55 25.61
CA SER A 222 17.88 1.72 26.19
C SER A 222 17.41 0.33 26.64
N SER A 223 16.11 0.06 26.67
CA SER A 223 15.51 -1.22 27.01
C SER A 223 14.41 -1.61 26.03
N PHE A 224 14.23 -2.90 25.83
CA PHE A 224 13.14 -3.41 25.00
C PHE A 224 11.78 -3.04 25.56
N GLN A 225 11.60 -3.04 26.88
CA GLN A 225 10.34 -2.63 27.50
C GLN A 225 9.99 -1.16 27.19
N GLY A 226 10.96 -0.25 27.32
CA GLY A 226 10.73 1.16 26.97
C GLY A 226 10.38 1.33 25.49
N TYR A 227 11.01 0.57 24.61
CA TYR A 227 10.69 0.56 23.18
C TYR A 227 9.27 0.02 22.92
N LEU A 228 8.81 -1.04 23.62
CA LEU A 228 7.42 -1.51 23.51
C LEU A 228 6.41 -0.47 24.05
N ASP A 229 6.74 0.22 25.15
CA ASP A 229 5.88 1.27 25.69
C ASP A 229 5.79 2.48 24.74
N ALA A 230 6.85 2.76 23.97
CA ALA A 230 6.80 3.73 22.90
C ALA A 230 5.81 3.30 21.79
N HIS A 231 5.78 2.02 21.42
CA HIS A 231 4.76 1.50 20.48
C HIS A 231 3.35 1.67 21.05
N ARG A 232 3.09 1.34 22.32
CA ARG A 232 1.77 1.54 22.95
C ARG A 232 1.32 3.00 22.87
N ASN A 233 2.20 3.92 23.22
CA ASN A 233 1.91 5.36 23.20
C ASN A 233 1.62 5.86 21.78
N ARG A 234 2.41 5.44 20.79
CA ARG A 234 2.21 5.86 19.40
C ARG A 234 0.96 5.24 18.79
N ARG A 235 0.67 3.97 19.05
CA ARG A 235 -0.57 3.32 18.61
C ARG A 235 -1.81 4.02 19.21
N ALA A 236 -1.78 4.38 20.49
CA ALA A 236 -2.84 5.17 21.12
C ALA A 236 -3.01 6.54 20.46
N TYR A 237 -1.90 7.21 20.12
CA TYR A 237 -1.93 8.46 19.35
C TYR A 237 -2.59 8.29 18.00
N PHE A 238 -2.22 7.28 17.22
CA PHE A 238 -2.83 6.99 15.91
C PHE A 238 -4.33 6.66 16.04
N LYS A 239 -4.72 5.90 17.06
CA LYS A 239 -6.14 5.63 17.36
C LYS A 239 -6.92 6.92 17.64
N SER A 240 -6.31 7.92 18.25
CA SER A 240 -6.95 9.23 18.46
C SER A 240 -7.25 9.97 17.14
N PHE A 241 -6.61 9.58 16.05
CA PHE A 241 -6.88 10.03 14.68
C PHE A 241 -7.73 9.06 13.85
N GLY A 242 -8.30 8.04 14.49
CA GLY A 242 -9.24 7.12 13.87
C GLY A 242 -8.60 5.85 13.31
N ALA A 243 -7.33 5.55 13.63
CA ALA A 243 -6.71 4.30 13.21
C ALA A 243 -7.49 3.09 13.71
N THR A 244 -7.79 2.17 12.81
CA THR A 244 -8.47 0.90 13.08
C THR A 244 -7.57 -0.30 12.82
N SER A 245 -6.41 -0.07 12.19
CA SER A 245 -5.49 -1.14 11.78
C SER A 245 -4.02 -0.72 11.89
N THR A 246 -3.18 -1.74 11.86
CA THR A 246 -1.75 -1.63 11.60
C THR A 246 -1.41 -2.24 10.26
N ASP A 247 -0.28 -1.87 9.67
CA ASP A 247 0.21 -2.40 8.41
C ASP A 247 1.68 -2.80 8.53
N HIS A 248 2.04 -4.02 8.10
CA HIS A 248 3.37 -4.60 8.26
C HIS A 248 3.89 -5.14 6.92
N GLY A 249 4.91 -4.49 6.36
CA GLY A 249 5.53 -4.84 5.08
C GLY A 249 6.84 -5.61 5.25
N HIS A 250 6.77 -6.87 5.66
CA HIS A 250 7.94 -7.70 5.93
C HIS A 250 8.45 -8.46 4.70
N PRO A 251 9.76 -8.73 4.58
CA PRO A 251 10.31 -9.51 3.47
C PRO A 251 9.87 -10.99 3.51
N SER A 252 9.51 -11.51 4.68
CA SER A 252 9.00 -12.86 4.90
C SER A 252 7.90 -12.87 5.96
N ALA A 253 7.20 -13.99 6.12
CA ALA A 253 6.22 -14.17 7.19
C ALA A 253 6.86 -14.70 8.50
N ARG A 254 8.18 -14.73 8.62
CA ARG A 254 8.89 -15.23 9.81
C ARG A 254 8.42 -14.52 11.06
N THR A 255 8.08 -15.30 12.07
CA THR A 255 7.78 -14.85 13.44
C THR A 255 8.66 -15.57 14.44
N GLU A 256 8.84 -14.98 15.61
CA GLU A 256 9.57 -15.55 16.74
C GLU A 256 8.77 -15.30 18.02
N ASN A 257 8.96 -16.14 19.02
CA ASN A 257 8.39 -15.92 20.36
C ASN A 257 9.45 -16.23 21.41
N LEU A 258 10.41 -15.33 21.52
CA LEU A 258 11.56 -15.44 22.41
C LEU A 258 11.18 -15.16 23.88
N SER A 259 11.98 -15.69 24.82
CA SER A 259 11.88 -15.27 26.22
C SER A 259 12.22 -13.78 26.38
N ALA A 260 11.74 -13.16 27.46
CA ALA A 260 12.02 -11.75 27.74
C ALA A 260 13.54 -11.45 27.81
N GLU A 261 14.34 -12.34 28.41
CA GLU A 261 15.78 -12.19 28.49
C GLU A 261 16.47 -12.28 27.11
N ALA A 262 16.04 -13.26 26.28
CA ALA A 262 16.57 -13.41 24.94
C ALA A 262 16.21 -12.22 24.05
N THR A 263 15.00 -11.70 24.18
CA THR A 263 14.53 -10.53 23.43
C THR A 263 15.30 -9.26 23.82
N GLU A 264 15.51 -9.02 25.13
CA GLU A 264 16.31 -7.88 25.60
C GLU A 264 17.75 -7.96 25.08
N THR A 265 18.35 -9.16 25.10
CA THR A 265 19.70 -9.39 24.58
C THR A 265 19.77 -9.12 23.08
N LEU A 266 18.79 -9.62 22.32
CA LEU A 266 18.70 -9.42 20.86
C LEU A 266 18.51 -7.94 20.53
N TYR A 267 17.60 -7.25 21.24
CA TYR A 267 17.36 -5.83 21.07
C TYR A 267 18.64 -5.01 21.30
N ALA A 268 19.36 -5.26 22.39
CA ALA A 268 20.61 -4.56 22.69
C ALA A 268 21.67 -4.79 21.57
N ARG A 269 21.75 -5.99 21.00
CA ARG A 269 22.65 -6.26 19.89
C ARG A 269 22.24 -5.51 18.61
N VAL A 270 20.95 -5.47 18.31
CA VAL A 270 20.40 -4.74 17.15
C VAL A 270 20.67 -3.24 17.33
N MET A 271 20.37 -2.67 18.48
CA MET A 271 20.59 -1.24 18.77
C MET A 271 22.08 -0.87 18.81
N SER A 272 22.99 -1.80 19.08
CA SER A 272 24.43 -1.56 18.97
C SER A 272 24.97 -1.54 17.53
N GLY A 273 24.16 -1.88 16.53
CA GLY A 273 24.57 -2.01 15.14
C GLY A 273 25.46 -3.24 14.85
N LYS A 274 25.56 -4.18 15.80
CA LYS A 274 26.44 -5.36 15.71
C LYS A 274 25.67 -6.66 15.43
N ALA A 275 24.37 -6.58 15.19
CA ALA A 275 23.56 -7.76 14.90
C ALA A 275 23.92 -8.36 13.54
N SER A 276 24.04 -9.68 13.48
CA SER A 276 24.19 -10.45 12.25
C SER A 276 22.91 -10.36 11.40
N THR A 277 22.96 -10.80 10.15
CA THR A 277 21.78 -10.90 9.29
C THR A 277 20.70 -11.78 9.91
N GLU A 278 21.08 -12.92 10.50
CA GLU A 278 20.15 -13.81 11.19
C GLU A 278 19.51 -13.17 12.43
N GLU A 279 20.28 -12.45 13.24
CA GLU A 279 19.75 -11.73 14.39
C GLU A 279 18.81 -10.60 13.99
N ARG A 280 19.07 -9.91 12.87
CA ARG A 280 18.13 -8.90 12.32
C ARG A 280 16.82 -9.53 11.84
N ASP A 281 16.90 -10.69 11.17
CA ASP A 281 15.72 -11.45 10.76
C ASP A 281 14.92 -11.96 11.97
N GLN A 282 15.61 -12.46 12.98
CA GLN A 282 15.01 -12.91 14.22
C GLN A 282 14.29 -11.75 14.95
N PHE A 283 14.91 -10.57 14.99
CA PHE A 283 14.31 -9.39 15.58
C PHE A 283 13.03 -8.96 14.84
N ARG A 284 13.05 -8.92 13.50
CA ARG A 284 11.83 -8.66 12.71
C ARG A 284 10.71 -9.63 13.07
N GLY A 285 11.05 -10.93 13.15
CA GLY A 285 10.09 -11.97 13.52
C GLY A 285 9.52 -11.79 14.92
N GLN A 286 10.38 -11.44 15.88
CA GLN A 286 9.94 -11.13 17.25
C GLN A 286 9.01 -9.93 17.26
N MET A 287 9.33 -8.88 16.50
CA MET A 287 8.50 -7.69 16.45
C MET A 287 7.12 -7.95 15.84
N LEU A 288 6.96 -8.85 14.86
CA LEU A 288 5.62 -9.25 14.40
C LEU A 288 4.79 -9.86 15.53
N THR A 289 5.39 -10.73 16.34
CA THR A 289 4.70 -11.31 17.50
C THR A 289 4.35 -10.26 18.55
N GLU A 290 5.25 -9.33 18.83
CA GLU A 290 4.95 -8.24 19.77
C GLU A 290 3.84 -7.31 19.24
N MET A 291 3.83 -6.99 17.94
CA MET A 291 2.76 -6.20 17.34
C MET A 291 1.41 -6.93 17.42
N ALA A 292 1.38 -8.25 17.29
CA ALA A 292 0.17 -9.05 17.48
C ALA A 292 -0.30 -9.02 18.96
N LYS A 293 0.63 -9.15 19.93
CA LYS A 293 0.31 -8.97 21.35
C LYS A 293 -0.26 -7.58 21.66
N LEU A 294 0.33 -6.52 21.09
CA LEU A 294 -0.21 -5.16 21.23
C LEU A 294 -1.59 -5.02 20.57
N SER A 295 -1.86 -5.75 19.49
CA SER A 295 -3.19 -5.77 18.86
C SER A 295 -4.24 -6.49 19.73
N VAL A 296 -3.84 -7.47 20.55
CA VAL A 296 -4.70 -8.01 21.62
C VAL A 296 -5.03 -6.94 22.67
N GLU A 297 -4.03 -6.12 23.04
CA GLU A 297 -4.21 -5.07 24.04
C GLU A 297 -5.13 -3.92 23.57
N ASP A 298 -4.98 -3.46 22.33
CA ASP A 298 -5.61 -2.22 21.85
C ASP A 298 -6.70 -2.42 20.78
N GLY A 299 -6.87 -3.64 20.26
CA GLY A 299 -7.93 -4.00 19.31
C GLY A 299 -7.68 -3.53 17.87
N LEU A 300 -6.47 -3.03 17.53
CA LEU A 300 -6.16 -2.71 16.13
C LEU A 300 -6.03 -3.98 15.29
N VAL A 301 -6.70 -4.01 14.15
CA VAL A 301 -6.58 -5.10 13.16
C VAL A 301 -5.16 -5.10 12.61
N MET A 302 -4.48 -6.24 12.69
CA MET A 302 -3.12 -6.38 12.18
C MET A 302 -3.14 -6.86 10.73
N GLN A 303 -2.56 -6.07 9.81
CA GLN A 303 -2.43 -6.43 8.40
C GLN A 303 -0.98 -6.79 8.10
N ILE A 304 -0.74 -7.99 7.53
CA ILE A 304 0.61 -8.49 7.22
C ILE A 304 0.74 -8.69 5.72
N HIS A 305 1.69 -7.96 5.11
CA HIS A 305 2.00 -7.96 3.67
C HIS A 305 3.41 -8.53 3.43
N PRO A 306 3.63 -9.85 3.53
CA PRO A 306 4.94 -10.45 3.34
C PRO A 306 5.19 -10.86 1.90
N GLY A 307 6.43 -11.23 1.61
CA GLY A 307 6.79 -11.93 0.37
C GLY A 307 7.15 -11.02 -0.81
N SER A 308 7.35 -9.73 -0.59
CA SER A 308 7.92 -8.85 -1.60
C SER A 308 9.40 -8.60 -1.39
N ARG A 309 10.23 -8.99 -2.35
CA ARG A 309 11.64 -8.60 -2.39
C ARG A 309 11.74 -7.17 -2.91
N ARG A 310 11.81 -6.24 -1.97
CA ARG A 310 11.87 -4.80 -2.24
C ARG A 310 13.17 -4.39 -2.93
N ASN A 311 13.06 -3.38 -3.81
CA ASN A 311 14.20 -2.76 -4.49
C ASN A 311 15.12 -3.78 -5.19
N HIS A 312 14.54 -4.74 -5.90
CA HIS A 312 15.25 -5.86 -6.51
C HIS A 312 16.34 -5.42 -7.52
N SER A 313 16.19 -4.24 -8.13
CA SER A 313 17.21 -3.65 -8.99
C SER A 313 18.14 -2.73 -8.21
N PRO A 314 19.38 -3.15 -7.87
CA PRO A 314 20.34 -2.29 -7.17
C PRO A 314 20.74 -1.05 -7.99
N HIS A 315 20.67 -1.13 -9.33
CA HIS A 315 20.94 -0.01 -10.22
C HIS A 315 19.90 1.11 -10.00
N VAL A 316 18.62 0.79 -10.11
CA VAL A 316 17.53 1.75 -9.91
C VAL A 316 17.53 2.28 -8.48
N PHE A 317 17.73 1.40 -7.50
CA PHE A 317 17.78 1.80 -6.09
C PHE A 317 18.86 2.86 -5.81
N ARG A 318 20.07 2.66 -6.35
CA ARG A 318 21.16 3.65 -6.18
C ARG A 318 20.86 4.99 -6.83
N GLN A 319 20.17 4.99 -7.96
CA GLN A 319 19.90 6.22 -8.74
C GLN A 319 18.66 6.97 -8.30
N PHE A 320 17.61 6.26 -7.89
CA PHE A 320 16.28 6.83 -7.65
C PHE A 320 15.75 6.59 -6.24
N GLY A 321 16.44 5.78 -5.41
CA GLY A 321 16.01 5.45 -4.06
C GLY A 321 14.92 4.39 -4.01
N ARG A 322 14.23 4.33 -2.88
CA ARG A 322 13.19 3.34 -2.55
C ARG A 322 11.89 3.57 -3.33
N ASP A 323 11.05 2.54 -3.32
CA ASP A 323 9.65 2.59 -3.75
C ASP A 323 9.45 3.07 -5.21
N LYS A 324 10.30 2.55 -6.09
CA LYS A 324 10.20 2.80 -7.54
C LYS A 324 9.55 1.62 -8.31
N GLY A 325 8.83 0.74 -7.59
CA GLY A 325 8.11 -0.38 -8.21
C GLY A 325 8.99 -1.51 -8.74
N PHE A 326 10.29 -1.52 -8.42
CA PHE A 326 11.20 -2.59 -8.78
C PHE A 326 11.24 -3.67 -7.70
N ASP A 327 10.06 -4.09 -7.28
CA ASP A 327 9.82 -5.12 -6.28
C ASP A 327 9.36 -6.40 -6.97
N ILE A 328 9.80 -7.55 -6.48
CA ILE A 328 9.50 -8.85 -7.09
C ILE A 328 8.82 -9.75 -6.06
N PRO A 329 7.67 -10.36 -6.38
CA PRO A 329 7.06 -11.38 -5.54
C PRO A 329 7.99 -12.57 -5.35
N GLY A 330 8.05 -13.07 -4.12
CA GLY A 330 8.82 -14.25 -3.74
C GLY A 330 7.94 -15.30 -3.09
N ARG A 331 8.44 -16.53 -3.02
CA ARG A 331 7.77 -17.58 -2.26
C ARG A 331 7.77 -17.22 -0.78
N THR A 332 6.65 -17.48 -0.12
CA THR A 332 6.47 -17.23 1.31
C THR A 332 6.02 -18.50 1.99
N ASP A 333 6.80 -18.99 2.98
CA ASP A 333 6.36 -20.03 3.89
C ASP A 333 5.50 -19.41 4.99
N TYR A 334 4.23 -19.76 5.03
CA TYR A 334 3.32 -19.28 6.06
C TYR A 334 3.18 -20.29 7.21
N VAL A 335 3.21 -21.57 6.91
CA VAL A 335 2.92 -22.63 7.89
C VAL A 335 3.93 -22.64 9.02
N THR A 336 5.21 -22.76 8.68
CA THR A 336 6.30 -22.77 9.67
C THR A 336 6.57 -21.38 10.22
N ALA A 337 6.54 -20.38 9.35
CA ALA A 337 6.94 -19.02 9.69
C ALA A 337 5.99 -18.32 10.67
N LEU A 338 4.69 -18.56 10.58
CA LEU A 338 3.70 -17.96 11.49
C LEU A 338 3.53 -18.75 12.80
N GLN A 339 4.00 -19.97 12.88
CA GLN A 339 3.75 -20.85 14.03
C GLN A 339 4.12 -20.22 15.36
N PRO A 340 5.30 -19.59 15.57
CA PRO A 340 5.64 -19.02 16.89
C PRO A 340 4.66 -17.93 17.36
N MET A 341 4.21 -17.07 16.47
CA MET A 341 3.20 -16.04 16.76
C MET A 341 1.83 -16.67 17.05
N LEU A 342 1.43 -17.63 16.24
CA LEU A 342 0.12 -18.28 16.39
C LEU A 342 0.04 -19.16 17.65
N GLU A 343 1.15 -19.75 18.09
CA GLU A 343 1.22 -20.42 19.40
C GLU A 343 1.04 -19.42 20.55
N ALA A 344 1.54 -18.20 20.40
CA ALA A 344 1.44 -17.18 21.44
C ALA A 344 0.06 -16.52 21.52
N VAL A 345 -0.56 -16.19 20.38
CA VAL A 345 -1.79 -15.36 20.34
C VAL A 345 -2.87 -15.86 19.39
N GLY A 346 -2.67 -16.97 18.69
CA GLY A 346 -3.56 -17.42 17.61
C GLY A 346 -5.00 -17.74 18.04
N HIS A 347 -5.22 -18.01 19.33
CA HIS A 347 -6.54 -18.32 19.91
C HIS A 347 -7.18 -17.15 20.66
N GLU A 348 -6.55 -15.97 20.65
CA GLU A 348 -7.10 -14.76 21.24
C GLU A 348 -8.29 -14.25 20.41
N THR A 349 -9.49 -14.33 20.98
CA THR A 349 -10.74 -14.01 20.26
C THR A 349 -10.92 -12.53 19.94
N GLY A 350 -10.20 -11.64 20.64
CA GLY A 350 -10.19 -10.21 20.39
C GLY A 350 -9.21 -9.77 19.31
N LEU A 351 -8.34 -10.69 18.83
CA LEU A 351 -7.33 -10.41 17.81
C LEU A 351 -7.89 -10.68 16.41
N THR A 352 -7.59 -9.78 15.49
CA THR A 352 -7.80 -10.01 14.05
C THR A 352 -6.49 -9.75 13.31
N ILE A 353 -6.01 -10.76 12.61
CA ILE A 353 -4.84 -10.69 11.72
C ILE A 353 -5.32 -10.98 10.30
N ILE A 354 -5.10 -10.05 9.37
CA ILE A 354 -5.36 -10.23 7.95
C ILE A 354 -4.06 -10.56 7.25
N LEU A 355 -3.98 -11.74 6.63
CA LEU A 355 -2.82 -12.18 5.85
C LEU A 355 -3.06 -11.88 4.38
N PHE A 356 -2.16 -11.11 3.79
CA PHE A 356 -2.11 -10.86 2.36
C PHE A 356 -0.99 -11.70 1.73
N THR A 357 -1.18 -12.17 0.51
CA THR A 357 -0.14 -12.94 -0.19
C THR A 357 0.04 -12.45 -1.62
N LEU A 358 1.27 -12.58 -2.12
CA LEU A 358 1.63 -12.42 -3.53
C LEU A 358 1.81 -13.79 -4.22
N ASP A 359 1.50 -14.88 -3.53
CA ASP A 359 1.65 -16.25 -4.01
C ASP A 359 0.28 -16.97 -3.91
N GLU A 360 -0.47 -16.98 -5.00
CA GLU A 360 -1.78 -17.62 -5.10
C GLU A 360 -1.71 -19.13 -4.80
N THR A 361 -0.55 -19.77 -5.01
CA THR A 361 -0.39 -21.21 -4.78
C THR A 361 -0.44 -21.57 -3.29
N THR A 362 -0.22 -20.61 -2.39
CA THR A 362 -0.32 -20.81 -0.95
C THR A 362 -1.73 -20.62 -0.41
N TYR A 363 -2.61 -19.97 -1.15
CA TYR A 363 -3.88 -19.48 -0.65
C TYR A 363 -4.79 -20.63 -0.17
N ALA A 364 -5.15 -21.56 -1.05
CA ALA A 364 -5.99 -22.71 -0.72
C ALA A 364 -5.22 -23.77 0.08
N ARG A 365 -3.93 -23.99 -0.23
CA ARG A 365 -3.12 -25.06 0.36
C ARG A 365 -2.69 -24.77 1.79
N GLU A 366 -2.35 -23.53 2.13
CA GLU A 366 -1.75 -23.16 3.40
C GLU A 366 -2.61 -22.17 4.20
N LEU A 367 -2.98 -21.03 3.58
CA LEU A 367 -3.65 -19.95 4.30
C LEU A 367 -5.08 -20.30 4.69
N ALA A 368 -5.86 -20.94 3.82
CA ALA A 368 -7.23 -21.33 4.14
C ALA A 368 -7.29 -22.35 5.29
N PRO A 369 -6.48 -23.44 5.32
CA PRO A 369 -6.39 -24.32 6.49
C PRO A 369 -5.93 -23.60 7.77
N LEU A 370 -4.93 -22.70 7.68
CA LEU A 370 -4.49 -21.91 8.85
C LEU A 370 -5.62 -21.06 9.42
N ALA A 371 -6.39 -20.36 8.56
CA ALA A 371 -7.54 -19.57 8.99
C ALA A 371 -8.67 -20.45 9.58
N GLY A 372 -8.76 -21.72 9.17
CA GLY A 372 -9.68 -22.71 9.75
C GLY A 372 -9.25 -23.21 11.13
N VAL A 373 -7.96 -23.13 11.46
CA VAL A 373 -7.41 -23.57 12.76
C VAL A 373 -7.35 -22.43 13.76
N TYR A 374 -6.97 -21.23 13.32
CA TYR A 374 -6.73 -20.08 14.21
C TYR A 374 -7.81 -19.00 14.02
N PRO A 375 -8.68 -18.77 15.02
CA PRO A 375 -9.82 -17.85 14.89
C PRO A 375 -9.38 -16.39 14.65
N CYS A 376 -8.18 -16.00 15.03
CA CYS A 376 -7.64 -14.66 14.79
C CYS A 376 -7.33 -14.39 13.30
N LEU A 377 -7.11 -15.43 12.47
CA LEU A 377 -6.67 -15.26 11.09
C LEU A 377 -7.84 -15.00 10.14
N LYS A 378 -7.64 -14.05 9.25
CA LYS A 378 -8.50 -13.75 8.10
C LYS A 378 -7.64 -13.68 6.85
N LEU A 379 -8.21 -14.09 5.71
CA LEU A 379 -7.54 -14.04 4.43
C LEU A 379 -7.81 -12.68 3.79
N GLY A 380 -6.75 -11.96 3.46
CA GLY A 380 -6.78 -10.74 2.67
C GLY A 380 -6.85 -11.04 1.18
N PRO A 381 -7.28 -10.08 0.35
CA PRO A 381 -7.18 -10.22 -1.09
C PRO A 381 -5.71 -10.26 -1.54
N ALA A 382 -5.48 -10.67 -2.78
CA ALA A 382 -4.21 -10.43 -3.44
C ALA A 382 -3.94 -8.93 -3.52
N TRP A 383 -2.67 -8.57 -3.59
CA TRP A 383 -2.28 -7.17 -3.69
C TRP A 383 -1.32 -6.95 -4.87
N TRP A 384 -1.18 -5.70 -5.32
CA TRP A 384 -0.35 -5.23 -6.44
C TRP A 384 -0.55 -5.95 -7.77
N PHE A 385 0.20 -7.08 -7.95
CA PHE A 385 0.41 -7.71 -9.24
C PHE A 385 -0.79 -8.52 -9.73
N TYR A 386 -1.77 -8.77 -8.86
CA TYR A 386 -2.88 -9.68 -9.12
C TYR A 386 -4.22 -8.98 -9.37
N ASP A 387 -4.22 -7.66 -9.51
CA ASP A 387 -5.42 -6.86 -9.79
C ASP A 387 -5.85 -6.92 -11.28
N SER A 388 -5.34 -7.87 -12.05
CA SER A 388 -5.82 -8.21 -13.39
C SER A 388 -7.06 -9.10 -13.30
N PRO A 389 -7.96 -9.12 -14.31
CA PRO A 389 -9.06 -10.08 -14.36
C PRO A 389 -8.60 -11.52 -14.13
N GLU A 390 -7.51 -11.96 -14.77
CA GLU A 390 -6.94 -13.30 -14.59
C GLU A 390 -6.47 -13.54 -13.16
N GLY A 391 -5.74 -12.61 -12.56
CA GLY A 391 -5.31 -12.70 -11.16
C GLY A 391 -6.50 -12.79 -10.21
N MET A 392 -7.54 -11.99 -10.42
CA MET A 392 -8.77 -12.06 -9.63
C MET A 392 -9.49 -13.41 -9.78
N TYR A 393 -9.50 -13.99 -10.97
CA TYR A 393 -10.05 -15.35 -11.19
C TYR A 393 -9.23 -16.41 -10.44
N CYS A 394 -7.90 -16.41 -10.57
CA CYS A 394 -7.03 -17.35 -9.87
C CYS A 394 -7.24 -17.34 -8.37
N TYR A 395 -7.32 -16.15 -7.75
CA TYR A 395 -7.56 -16.04 -6.32
C TYR A 395 -8.97 -16.49 -5.93
N ARG A 396 -9.99 -16.12 -6.67
CA ARG A 396 -11.37 -16.55 -6.42
C ARG A 396 -11.52 -18.07 -6.52
N GLU A 397 -10.88 -18.72 -7.48
CA GLU A 397 -10.93 -20.18 -7.63
C GLU A 397 -10.15 -20.92 -6.53
N ALA A 398 -9.13 -20.27 -5.96
CA ALA A 398 -8.34 -20.81 -4.86
C ALA A 398 -9.03 -20.67 -3.48
N THR A 399 -10.02 -19.77 -3.37
CA THR A 399 -10.75 -19.49 -2.12
C THR A 399 -11.98 -20.37 -1.97
#